data_0f42e8450e35f333b35e4ab8e7d90bf5
#
_entry.id   0f42e8450e35f333b35e4ab8e7d90bf5
#
_cell.length_a   1.000
_cell.length_b   1.000
_cell.length_c   1.000
_cell.angle_alpha   90.00
_cell.angle_beta   90.00
_cell.angle_gamma   90.00
#
_symmetry.space_group_name_H-M   'P 1'
#
loop_
_entity.id
_entity.type
_entity.pdbx_description
1 polymer ?
#
loop_
_entity_poly.entity_id
_entity_poly.type
_entity_poly.pdbx_seq_one_letter_code
_entity_poly.pdbx_strand_id
1 'polypeptide(L)'
;MKVHLIASRVLPFAPEVVWHKIRDFNGLPSWHHMIASSLIEGGKSGDQVGSVRNFFTHDGGNIREQLLALDDHRFVIAYNILQSDMGVSDYFAEISLHRVTSDNTTFAVWNAKFECAAEKEQELTQFIGDSVFQGGLANLHVVLGQD
;
A
#
# COMPACT_ATOMS: atom_id res chain seq x y z
N MET A 1 12.49 1.11 -18.57
CA MET A 1 12.76 -0.11 -17.79
C MET A 1 11.51 -0.49 -17.01
N LYS A 2 11.01 -1.67 -17.28
CA LYS A 2 9.84 -2.22 -16.59
C LYS A 2 10.31 -2.95 -15.33
N VAL A 3 9.67 -2.65 -14.19
CA VAL A 3 10.03 -3.21 -12.90
C VAL A 3 8.81 -3.89 -12.29
N HIS A 4 9.03 -5.04 -11.66
CA HIS A 4 8.02 -5.75 -10.90
C HIS A 4 8.60 -6.07 -9.52
N LEU A 5 7.93 -5.57 -8.47
CA LEU A 5 8.36 -5.75 -7.08
C LEU A 5 7.33 -6.55 -6.31
N ILE A 6 7.79 -7.42 -5.43
CA ILE A 6 6.95 -8.15 -4.49
C ILE A 6 7.58 -8.07 -3.12
N ALA A 7 6.77 -7.70 -2.14
CA ALA A 7 7.12 -7.79 -0.72
C ALA A 7 6.03 -8.61 -0.03
N SER A 8 6.41 -9.42 0.95
CA SER A 8 5.46 -10.23 1.68
C SER A 8 5.87 -10.37 3.14
N ARG A 9 4.89 -10.64 3.99
CA ARG A 9 5.10 -10.84 5.41
C ARG A 9 3.98 -11.68 6.00
N VAL A 10 4.30 -12.56 6.92
CA VAL A 10 3.30 -13.23 7.74
C VAL A 10 2.98 -12.31 8.92
N LEU A 11 1.68 -12.01 9.09
CA LEU A 11 1.17 -11.19 10.19
C LEU A 11 0.41 -12.11 11.15
N PRO A 12 0.70 -12.06 12.47
CA PRO A 12 0.09 -12.99 13.43
C PRO A 12 -1.32 -12.56 13.85
N PHE A 13 -2.14 -12.18 12.87
CA PHE A 13 -3.52 -11.73 13.05
C PHE A 13 -4.40 -12.36 11.98
N ALA A 14 -5.68 -12.58 12.30
CA ALA A 14 -6.64 -13.08 11.32
C ALA A 14 -6.77 -12.11 10.14
N PRO A 15 -6.97 -12.60 8.91
CA PRO A 15 -7.10 -11.71 7.74
C PRO A 15 -8.17 -10.63 7.89
N GLU A 16 -9.29 -10.93 8.56
CA GLU A 16 -10.35 -9.95 8.81
C GLU A 16 -9.85 -8.75 9.61
N VAL A 17 -8.98 -8.99 10.59
CA VAL A 17 -8.40 -7.93 11.42
C VAL A 17 -7.48 -7.05 10.59
N VAL A 18 -6.60 -7.66 9.79
CA VAL A 18 -5.67 -6.94 8.91
C VAL A 18 -6.46 -6.15 7.86
N TRP A 19 -7.44 -6.80 7.24
CA TRP A 19 -8.25 -6.21 6.18
C TRP A 19 -9.01 -4.98 6.66
N HIS A 20 -9.61 -5.06 7.84
CA HIS A 20 -10.34 -3.91 8.43
C HIS A 20 -9.45 -2.66 8.49
N LYS A 21 -8.17 -2.85 8.77
CA LYS A 21 -7.21 -1.74 8.87
C LYS A 21 -6.86 -1.18 7.49
N ILE A 22 -6.50 -2.04 6.54
CA ILE A 22 -5.96 -1.59 5.25
C ILE A 22 -7.03 -1.22 4.22
N ARG A 23 -8.27 -1.71 4.38
CA ARG A 23 -9.34 -1.42 3.41
C ARG A 23 -9.76 0.05 3.40
N ASP A 24 -9.51 0.80 4.45
CA ASP A 24 -9.73 2.25 4.45
C ASP A 24 -8.62 2.92 3.66
N PHE A 25 -8.94 3.29 2.42
CA PHE A 25 -7.97 3.88 1.49
C PHE A 25 -7.39 5.19 2.04
N ASN A 26 -8.16 5.93 2.84
CA ASN A 26 -7.70 7.16 3.49
C ASN A 26 -6.99 6.90 4.82
N GLY A 27 -6.96 5.66 5.28
CA GLY A 27 -6.40 5.29 6.57
C GLY A 27 -4.89 5.04 6.57
N LEU A 28 -4.22 5.30 5.46
CA LEU A 28 -2.79 5.02 5.30
C LEU A 28 -1.92 5.61 6.42
N PRO A 29 -2.15 6.86 6.91
CA PRO A 29 -1.37 7.40 8.01
C PRO A 29 -1.50 6.60 9.31
N SER A 30 -2.60 5.85 9.47
CA SER A 30 -2.84 5.09 10.71
C SER A 30 -1.97 3.84 10.83
N TRP A 31 -1.35 3.39 9.74
CA TRP A 31 -0.54 2.18 9.80
C TRP A 31 0.78 2.26 9.04
N HIS A 32 0.97 3.20 8.11
CA HIS A 32 2.24 3.33 7.37
C HIS A 32 3.09 4.44 7.97
N HIS A 33 4.26 4.09 8.48
CA HIS A 33 5.12 5.00 9.24
C HIS A 33 5.64 6.21 8.45
N MET A 34 5.66 6.13 7.11
CA MET A 34 6.18 7.22 6.28
C MET A 34 5.14 8.31 6.01
N ILE A 35 3.86 8.05 6.28
CA ILE A 35 2.75 8.90 5.84
C ILE A 35 2.27 9.77 6.99
N ALA A 36 2.33 11.09 6.78
CA ALA A 36 1.94 12.07 7.79
C ALA A 36 0.43 12.35 7.79
N SER A 37 -0.16 12.52 6.60
CA SER A 37 -1.57 12.88 6.47
C SER A 37 -2.11 12.43 5.11
N SER A 38 -3.42 12.22 5.03
CA SER A 38 -4.09 11.84 3.79
C SER A 38 -5.50 12.41 3.76
N LEU A 39 -5.96 12.79 2.58
CA LEU A 39 -7.36 13.18 2.37
C LEU A 39 -7.88 12.57 1.06
N ILE A 40 -9.18 12.31 1.00
CA ILE A 40 -9.84 11.86 -0.22
C ILE A 40 -10.34 13.11 -0.95
N GLU A 41 -9.94 13.24 -2.22
CA GLU A 41 -10.32 14.38 -3.05
C GLU A 41 -11.81 14.35 -3.41
N GLY A 42 -12.42 15.53 -3.55
CA GLY A 42 -13.77 15.68 -4.06
C GLY A 42 -14.88 15.19 -3.14
N GLY A 43 -14.62 14.99 -1.85
CA GLY A 43 -15.64 14.56 -0.90
C GLY A 43 -16.12 13.12 -1.09
N LYS A 44 -15.40 12.29 -1.85
CA LYS A 44 -15.75 10.90 -2.05
C LYS A 44 -15.42 10.06 -0.83
N SER A 45 -15.98 8.86 -0.78
CA SER A 45 -15.70 7.89 0.27
C SER A 45 -14.36 7.19 0.04
N GLY A 46 -13.67 6.81 1.11
CA GLY A 46 -12.41 6.06 1.04
C GLY A 46 -12.55 4.62 0.58
N ASP A 47 -13.77 4.12 0.39
CA ASP A 47 -14.03 2.76 -0.09
C ASP A 47 -14.68 2.74 -1.48
N GLN A 48 -14.70 3.87 -2.17
CA GLN A 48 -15.31 4.00 -3.50
C GLN A 48 -14.22 3.89 -4.56
N VAL A 49 -14.37 2.94 -5.49
CA VAL A 49 -13.46 2.83 -6.65
C VAL A 49 -13.50 4.13 -7.45
N GLY A 50 -12.32 4.64 -7.83
CA GLY A 50 -12.15 5.93 -8.46
C GLY A 50 -11.77 7.04 -7.48
N SER A 51 -11.93 6.83 -6.17
CA SER A 51 -11.49 7.81 -5.17
C SER A 51 -9.99 8.03 -5.24
N VAL A 52 -9.56 9.27 -5.02
CA VAL A 52 -8.15 9.65 -5.03
C VAL A 52 -7.74 10.02 -3.61
N ARG A 53 -6.74 9.33 -3.07
CA ARG A 53 -6.10 9.75 -1.82
C ARG A 53 -4.92 10.64 -2.16
N ASN A 54 -4.92 11.80 -1.54
CA ASN A 54 -3.88 12.80 -1.68
C ASN A 54 -3.16 12.87 -0.34
N PHE A 55 -1.92 12.37 -0.29
CA PHE A 55 -1.24 12.23 0.99
C PHE A 55 0.15 12.87 0.96
N PHE A 56 0.62 13.17 2.17
CA PHE A 56 1.93 13.75 2.39
C PHE A 56 2.77 12.83 3.27
N THR A 57 4.02 12.67 2.89
CA THR A 57 5.01 11.98 3.70
C THR A 57 5.56 12.92 4.77
N HIS A 58 6.19 12.36 5.82
CA HIS A 58 6.77 13.17 6.89
C HIS A 58 7.90 14.07 6.41
N ASP A 59 8.56 13.74 5.29
CA ASP A 59 9.61 14.57 4.71
C ASP A 59 9.09 15.60 3.70
N GLY A 60 7.77 15.76 3.59
CA GLY A 60 7.14 16.77 2.74
C GLY A 60 6.80 16.33 1.33
N GLY A 61 7.04 15.08 0.97
CA GLY A 61 6.61 14.54 -0.33
C GLY A 61 5.10 14.51 -0.45
N ASN A 62 4.59 14.67 -1.67
CA ASN A 62 3.17 14.61 -1.96
C ASN A 62 2.90 13.57 -3.06
N ILE A 63 1.94 12.70 -2.83
CA ILE A 63 1.58 11.65 -3.77
C ILE A 63 0.05 11.59 -3.87
N ARG A 64 -0.45 11.41 -5.10
CA ARG A 64 -1.87 11.21 -5.37
C ARG A 64 -2.05 9.83 -5.98
N GLU A 65 -2.88 9.01 -5.34
CA GLU A 65 -3.15 7.64 -5.77
C GLU A 65 -4.65 7.42 -5.95
N GLN A 66 -5.02 6.66 -6.96
CA GLN A 66 -6.43 6.37 -7.25
C GLN A 66 -6.75 4.92 -6.95
N LEU A 67 -7.84 4.69 -6.21
CA LEU A 67 -8.35 3.36 -5.92
C LEU A 67 -8.92 2.73 -7.18
N LEU A 68 -8.38 1.57 -7.57
CA LEU A 68 -8.79 0.85 -8.78
C LEU A 68 -9.68 -0.34 -8.47
N ALA A 69 -9.46 -1.00 -7.32
CA ALA A 69 -10.24 -2.16 -6.91
C ALA A 69 -10.25 -2.27 -5.40
N LEU A 70 -11.37 -2.71 -4.85
CA LEU A 70 -11.54 -3.00 -3.43
C LEU A 70 -12.47 -4.22 -3.34
N ASP A 71 -11.92 -5.36 -2.98
CA ASP A 71 -12.65 -6.62 -2.90
C ASP A 71 -12.66 -7.14 -1.46
N ASP A 72 -13.77 -6.90 -0.76
CA ASP A 72 -13.93 -7.31 0.63
C ASP A 72 -14.04 -8.83 0.79
N HIS A 73 -14.36 -9.54 -0.27
CA HIS A 73 -14.47 -11.00 -0.24
C HIS A 73 -13.12 -11.68 -0.37
N ARG A 74 -12.26 -11.15 -1.26
CA ARG A 74 -10.95 -11.71 -1.54
C ARG A 74 -9.82 -11.02 -0.79
N PHE A 75 -10.11 -9.93 -0.08
CA PHE A 75 -9.13 -9.11 0.62
C PHE A 75 -8.05 -8.58 -0.32
N VAL A 76 -8.50 -7.89 -1.35
CA VAL A 76 -7.60 -7.27 -2.34
C VAL A 76 -7.93 -5.80 -2.47
N ILE A 77 -6.90 -4.96 -2.40
CA ILE A 77 -6.98 -3.53 -2.68
C ILE A 77 -5.91 -3.16 -3.70
N ALA A 78 -6.33 -2.47 -4.78
CA ALA A 78 -5.42 -2.11 -5.87
C ALA A 78 -5.53 -0.62 -6.17
N TYR A 79 -4.41 -0.03 -6.56
CA TYR A 79 -4.36 1.41 -6.84
C TYR A 79 -3.26 1.72 -7.85
N ASN A 80 -3.33 2.92 -8.43
CA ASN A 80 -2.27 3.47 -9.27
C ASN A 80 -1.77 4.78 -8.66
N ILE A 81 -0.70 5.33 -9.22
CA ILE A 81 -0.22 6.66 -8.88
C ILE A 81 -0.63 7.61 -10.00
N LEU A 82 -1.36 8.68 -9.66
CA LEU A 82 -1.71 9.74 -10.59
C LEU A 82 -0.63 10.83 -10.66
N GLN A 83 0.03 11.11 -9.54
CA GLN A 83 1.04 12.16 -9.44
C GLN A 83 2.01 11.87 -8.32
N SER A 84 3.31 11.93 -8.63
CA SER A 84 4.40 11.85 -7.66
C SER A 84 5.67 12.42 -8.27
N ASP A 85 6.69 12.65 -7.44
CA ASP A 85 8.01 13.07 -7.89
C ASP A 85 9.04 11.94 -7.80
N MET A 86 8.59 10.69 -7.64
CA MET A 86 9.50 9.55 -7.51
C MET A 86 10.20 9.16 -8.81
N GLY A 87 9.67 9.57 -9.96
CA GLY A 87 10.25 9.19 -11.26
C GLY A 87 9.72 7.86 -11.78
N VAL A 88 8.52 7.48 -11.37
CA VAL A 88 7.83 6.27 -11.87
C VAL A 88 6.70 6.66 -12.81
N SER A 89 6.40 5.78 -13.77
CA SER A 89 5.22 5.88 -14.64
C SER A 89 4.54 4.52 -14.74
N ASP A 90 3.29 4.51 -15.18
CA ASP A 90 2.47 3.29 -15.30
C ASP A 90 2.52 2.45 -14.03
N TYR A 91 2.41 3.11 -12.88
CA TYR A 91 2.50 2.45 -11.58
C TYR A 91 1.16 1.83 -11.22
N PHE A 92 1.19 0.53 -10.96
CA PHE A 92 0.06 -0.23 -10.44
C PHE A 92 0.53 -1.04 -9.24
N ALA A 93 -0.21 -0.97 -8.14
CA ALA A 93 0.12 -1.72 -6.94
C ALA A 93 -1.11 -2.41 -6.37
N GLU A 94 -0.85 -3.49 -5.64
CA GLU A 94 -1.91 -4.30 -5.06
C GLU A 94 -1.43 -4.89 -3.73
N ILE A 95 -2.30 -4.85 -2.72
CA ILE A 95 -2.11 -5.60 -1.48
C ILE A 95 -3.17 -6.69 -1.47
N SER A 96 -2.75 -7.93 -1.24
CA SER A 96 -3.64 -9.07 -1.09
C SER A 96 -3.33 -9.81 0.20
N LEU A 97 -4.38 -10.29 0.88
CA LEU A 97 -4.25 -11.04 2.12
C LEU A 97 -4.74 -12.45 1.91
N HIS A 98 -3.96 -13.41 2.43
CA HIS A 98 -4.26 -14.84 2.34
C HIS A 98 -4.25 -15.45 3.73
N ARG A 99 -5.27 -16.26 4.03
CA ARG A 99 -5.34 -16.94 5.32
C ARG A 99 -4.35 -18.09 5.34
N VAL A 100 -3.52 -18.13 6.38
CA VAL A 100 -2.73 -19.32 6.71
C VAL A 100 -3.64 -20.21 7.56
N THR A 101 -4.20 -21.24 6.96
CA THR A 101 -5.29 -22.00 7.57
C THR A 101 -4.88 -22.79 8.80
N SER A 102 -3.59 -23.11 8.92
CA SER A 102 -3.09 -23.92 10.05
C SER A 102 -3.19 -23.19 11.39
N ASP A 103 -3.08 -21.86 11.40
CA ASP A 103 -3.08 -21.08 12.64
C ASP A 103 -3.91 -19.78 12.57
N ASN A 104 -4.65 -19.60 11.47
CA ASN A 104 -5.51 -18.41 11.26
C ASN A 104 -4.73 -17.09 11.30
N THR A 105 -3.51 -17.10 10.76
CA THR A 105 -2.72 -15.90 10.53
C THR A 105 -2.88 -15.43 9.09
N THR A 106 -2.17 -14.36 8.72
CA THR A 106 -2.28 -13.75 7.41
C THR A 106 -0.94 -13.78 6.69
N PHE A 107 -0.95 -14.23 5.43
CA PHE A 107 0.14 -14.00 4.50
C PHE A 107 -0.22 -12.77 3.67
N ALA A 108 0.44 -11.65 3.92
CA ALA A 108 0.21 -10.39 3.23
C ALA A 108 1.22 -10.23 2.10
N VAL A 109 0.72 -9.90 0.90
CA VAL A 109 1.56 -9.67 -0.29
C VAL A 109 1.28 -8.26 -0.81
N TRP A 110 2.34 -7.49 -0.99
CA TRP A 110 2.27 -6.15 -1.58
C TRP A 110 3.14 -6.16 -2.82
N ASN A 111 2.54 -5.97 -3.99
CA ASN A 111 3.28 -5.98 -5.24
C ASN A 111 3.02 -4.72 -6.06
N ALA A 112 3.95 -4.38 -6.93
CA ALA A 112 3.81 -3.25 -7.82
C ALA A 112 4.51 -3.54 -9.16
N LYS A 113 3.97 -2.92 -10.21
CA LYS A 113 4.57 -2.87 -11.54
C LYS A 113 4.66 -1.41 -11.95
N PHE A 114 5.80 -1.02 -12.49
CA PHE A 114 5.97 0.36 -12.96
C PHE A 114 7.09 0.44 -13.98
N GLU A 115 7.22 1.62 -14.60
CA GLU A 115 8.32 1.93 -15.48
C GLU A 115 9.14 3.08 -14.90
N CYS A 116 10.44 3.05 -15.14
CA CYS A 116 11.37 4.08 -14.69
C CYS A 116 12.57 4.12 -15.61
N ALA A 117 13.39 5.17 -15.49
CA ALA A 117 14.67 5.24 -16.17
C ALA A 117 15.60 4.14 -15.66
N ALA A 118 16.39 3.54 -16.55
CA ALA A 118 17.26 2.41 -16.21
C ALA A 118 18.23 2.74 -15.06
N GLU A 119 18.78 3.95 -15.04
CA GLU A 119 19.70 4.41 -13.99
C GLU A 119 19.03 4.59 -12.62
N LYS A 120 17.71 4.62 -12.58
CA LYS A 120 16.93 4.75 -11.34
C LYS A 120 16.41 3.42 -10.80
N GLU A 121 16.54 2.35 -11.57
CA GLU A 121 15.91 1.05 -11.22
C GLU A 121 16.35 0.54 -9.86
N GLN A 122 17.64 0.49 -9.59
CA GLN A 122 18.15 -0.05 -8.34
C GLN A 122 17.69 0.76 -7.13
N GLU A 123 17.80 2.09 -7.23
CA GLU A 123 17.38 3.01 -6.18
C GLU A 123 15.88 2.86 -5.87
N LEU A 124 15.04 2.85 -6.91
CA LEU A 124 13.60 2.75 -6.76
C LEU A 124 13.17 1.37 -6.26
N THR A 125 13.83 0.31 -6.73
CA THR A 125 13.57 -1.05 -6.24
C THR A 125 13.83 -1.16 -4.75
N GLN A 126 14.94 -0.61 -4.26
CA GLN A 126 15.24 -0.60 -2.83
C GLN A 126 14.26 0.28 -2.06
N PHE A 127 14.00 1.48 -2.55
CA PHE A 127 13.13 2.41 -1.84
C PHE A 127 11.71 1.86 -1.74
N ILE A 128 11.11 1.47 -2.87
CA ILE A 128 9.72 1.01 -2.89
C ILE A 128 9.60 -0.38 -2.24
N GLY A 129 10.51 -1.30 -2.58
CA GLY A 129 10.45 -2.67 -2.06
C GLY A 129 10.77 -2.75 -0.57
N ASP A 130 11.80 -2.08 -0.10
CA ASP A 130 12.26 -2.20 1.29
C ASP A 130 11.63 -1.14 2.19
N SER A 131 11.75 0.14 1.84
CA SER A 131 11.28 1.22 2.73
C SER A 131 9.77 1.34 2.72
N VAL A 132 9.13 1.31 1.55
CA VAL A 132 7.69 1.48 1.44
C VAL A 132 6.95 0.18 1.76
N PHE A 133 7.23 -0.91 1.04
CA PHE A 133 6.46 -2.14 1.16
C PHE A 133 6.85 -2.95 2.40
N GLN A 134 8.10 -3.37 2.52
CA GLN A 134 8.53 -4.13 3.71
C GLN A 134 8.40 -3.30 4.97
N GLY A 135 8.82 -2.04 4.93
CA GLY A 135 8.68 -1.12 6.05
C GLY A 135 7.23 -0.88 6.46
N GLY A 136 6.34 -0.73 5.47
CA GLY A 136 4.91 -0.56 5.71
C GLY A 136 4.28 -1.78 6.33
N LEU A 137 4.57 -2.98 5.81
CA LEU A 137 4.06 -4.23 6.38
C LEU A 137 4.59 -4.47 7.80
N ALA A 138 5.85 -4.15 8.06
CA ALA A 138 6.42 -4.25 9.40
C ALA A 138 5.72 -3.31 10.38
N ASN A 139 5.43 -2.08 9.96
CA ASN A 139 4.72 -1.12 10.81
C ASN A 139 3.26 -1.52 11.02
N LEU A 140 2.62 -2.09 10.01
CA LEU A 140 1.27 -2.64 10.13
C LEU A 140 1.23 -3.72 11.23
N HIS A 141 2.23 -4.60 11.27
CA HIS A 141 2.37 -5.60 12.33
C HIS A 141 2.43 -4.93 13.71
N VAL A 142 3.25 -3.90 13.86
CA VAL A 142 3.40 -3.17 15.14
C VAL A 142 2.07 -2.53 15.55
N VAL A 143 1.43 -1.82 14.65
CA VAL A 143 0.17 -1.11 14.92
C VAL A 143 -0.94 -2.09 15.32
N LEU A 144 -1.10 -3.20 14.59
CA LEU A 144 -2.13 -4.19 14.90
C LEU A 144 -1.87 -4.88 16.24
N GLY A 145 -0.62 -5.01 16.63
CA GLY A 145 -0.26 -5.58 17.94
C GLY A 145 -0.56 -4.66 19.13
N GLN A 146 -0.82 -3.37 18.88
CA GLN A 146 -1.16 -2.39 19.93
C GLN A 146 -2.67 -2.25 20.14
N ASP A 147 -3.46 -2.75 19.20
CA ASP A 147 -4.92 -2.63 19.23
C ASP A 147 -5.58 -3.66 20.16
#